data_415c3bcb69bd688a8870a88faafbdee4
#
_entry.id   415c3bcb69bd688a8870a88faafbdee4
#
_cell.length_a   1.000
_cell.length_b   1.000
_cell.length_c   1.000
_cell.angle_alpha   90.00
_cell.angle_beta   90.00
_cell.angle_gamma   90.00
#
_symmetry.space_group_name_H-M   'P 1'
#
loop_
_entity.id
_entity.type
_entity.pdbx_description
1 polymer ?
#
loop_
_entity_poly.entity_id
_entity_poly.type
_entity_poly.pdbx_seq_one_letter_code
_entity_poly.pdbx_strand_id
1 'polypeptide(L)'
;GQHNLIHMHGEILKAMCLHCRSVHPWQADMDTTSPCPSCGEAGGMRPNVVWFGEMPLALERIFAALDSCQHFLAIGTSGAVQPAAGFVQQARYGAGAHCVELNLEASEASDAFHDRRHGPATEVVPAYVDKLLDV
;
A
#
# COMPACT_ATOMS: atom_id res chain seq x y z
N GLY A 1 13.56 -7.38 -6.47
CA GLY A 1 12.18 -6.97 -6.22
C GLY A 1 11.77 -7.26 -4.79
N GLN A 2 10.66 -6.67 -4.35
CA GLN A 2 10.11 -6.85 -3.02
C GLN A 2 9.41 -8.22 -2.91
N HIS A 3 9.71 -8.99 -1.86
CA HIS A 3 9.14 -10.33 -1.64
C HIS A 3 8.00 -10.33 -0.60
N ASN A 4 8.09 -9.50 0.44
CA ASN A 4 7.06 -9.38 1.46
C ASN A 4 6.19 -8.15 1.18
N LEU A 5 5.15 -8.33 0.38
CA LEU A 5 4.30 -7.26 -0.12
C LEU A 5 2.86 -7.42 0.37
N ILE A 6 2.25 -6.33 0.83
CA ILE A 6 0.83 -6.25 1.15
C ILE A 6 0.18 -5.30 0.15
N HIS A 7 -0.67 -5.84 -0.73
CA HIS A 7 -1.48 -5.03 -1.65
C HIS A 7 -2.68 -4.41 -0.91
N MET A 8 -2.41 -3.41 -0.09
CA MET A 8 -3.45 -2.82 0.79
C MET A 8 -4.61 -2.18 0.02
N HIS A 9 -4.40 -1.79 -1.23
CA HIS A 9 -5.45 -1.25 -2.10
C HIS A 9 -5.94 -2.26 -3.14
N GLY A 10 -5.56 -3.54 -2.98
CA GLY A 10 -5.94 -4.62 -3.90
C GLY A 10 -5.06 -4.71 -5.15
N GLU A 11 -5.52 -5.48 -6.11
CA GLU A 11 -4.80 -5.79 -7.35
C GLU A 11 -5.78 -5.78 -8.54
N ILE A 12 -5.49 -4.95 -9.54
CA ILE A 12 -6.40 -4.75 -10.69
C ILE A 12 -6.58 -6.02 -11.55
N LEU A 13 -5.59 -6.93 -11.57
CA LEU A 13 -5.67 -8.20 -12.29
C LEU A 13 -6.32 -9.32 -11.49
N LYS A 14 -7.03 -8.96 -10.41
CA LYS A 14 -7.86 -9.87 -9.64
C LYS A 14 -9.28 -9.36 -9.54
N ALA A 15 -10.24 -10.28 -9.41
CA ALA A 15 -11.65 -9.99 -9.16
C ALA A 15 -12.09 -10.62 -7.85
N MET A 16 -12.99 -9.94 -7.15
CA MET A 16 -13.63 -10.43 -5.93
C MET A 16 -15.12 -10.65 -6.18
N CYS A 17 -15.65 -11.74 -5.66
CA CYS A 17 -17.08 -12.01 -5.62
C CYS A 17 -17.71 -11.38 -4.37
N LEU A 18 -18.74 -10.57 -4.52
CA LEU A 18 -19.48 -9.97 -3.41
C LEU A 18 -20.33 -10.99 -2.64
N HIS A 19 -20.73 -12.11 -3.27
CA HIS A 19 -21.55 -13.14 -2.64
C HIS A 19 -20.73 -14.05 -1.74
N CYS A 20 -19.67 -14.69 -2.26
CA CYS A 20 -18.88 -15.65 -1.51
C CYS A 20 -17.51 -15.12 -1.04
N ARG A 21 -17.16 -13.88 -1.39
CA ARG A 21 -15.91 -13.19 -1.03
C ARG A 21 -14.63 -13.84 -1.57
N SER A 22 -14.75 -14.83 -2.47
CA SER A 22 -13.59 -15.43 -3.13
C SER A 22 -12.90 -14.43 -4.06
N VAL A 23 -11.58 -14.54 -4.15
CA VAL A 23 -10.74 -13.70 -5.03
C VAL A 23 -10.09 -14.60 -6.08
N HIS A 24 -10.14 -14.18 -7.33
CA HIS A 24 -9.63 -14.92 -8.49
C HIS A 24 -8.73 -14.05 -9.35
N PRO A 25 -7.70 -14.59 -10.01
CA PRO A 25 -7.05 -13.93 -11.13
C PRO A 25 -8.08 -13.61 -12.21
N TRP A 26 -8.03 -12.39 -12.76
CA TRP A 26 -9.00 -11.93 -13.75
C TRP A 26 -8.36 -10.98 -14.74
N GLN A 27 -8.35 -11.36 -16.01
CA GLN A 27 -7.75 -10.55 -17.09
C GLN A 27 -8.72 -10.30 -18.25
N ALA A 28 -9.93 -10.87 -18.18
CA ALA A 28 -10.98 -10.63 -19.17
C ALA A 28 -11.83 -9.42 -18.79
N ASP A 29 -12.61 -8.94 -19.74
CA ASP A 29 -13.67 -7.97 -19.45
C ASP A 29 -14.65 -8.54 -18.44
N MET A 30 -15.22 -7.67 -17.62
CA MET A 30 -16.16 -8.03 -16.56
C MET A 30 -17.43 -7.20 -16.69
N ASP A 31 -18.56 -7.89 -16.58
CA ASP A 31 -19.88 -7.27 -16.59
C ASP A 31 -20.81 -7.90 -15.54
N THR A 32 -22.08 -7.43 -15.52
CA THR A 32 -23.10 -7.92 -14.60
C THR A 32 -23.55 -9.35 -14.85
N THR A 33 -23.12 -9.98 -15.94
CA THR A 33 -23.44 -11.38 -16.28
C THR A 33 -22.27 -12.33 -15.99
N SER A 34 -21.10 -11.78 -15.64
CA SER A 34 -19.88 -12.56 -15.33
C SER A 34 -20.11 -13.44 -14.10
N PRO A 35 -20.05 -14.79 -14.23
CA PRO A 35 -20.28 -15.69 -13.10
C PRO A 35 -19.02 -15.79 -12.22
N CYS A 36 -19.23 -15.98 -10.93
CA CYS A 36 -18.15 -16.28 -10.01
C CYS A 36 -17.59 -17.71 -10.23
N PRO A 37 -16.27 -17.88 -10.42
CA PRO A 37 -15.69 -19.22 -10.57
C PRO A 37 -15.89 -20.14 -9.38
N SER A 38 -16.11 -19.62 -8.16
CA SER A 38 -16.29 -20.41 -6.94
C SER A 38 -17.75 -20.76 -6.65
N CYS A 39 -18.68 -19.80 -6.70
CA CYS A 39 -20.09 -20.03 -6.33
C CYS A 39 -21.03 -20.08 -7.53
N GLY A 40 -20.58 -19.74 -8.73
CA GLY A 40 -21.40 -19.73 -9.95
C GLY A 40 -22.36 -18.54 -10.08
N GLU A 41 -22.56 -17.75 -9.03
CA GLU A 41 -23.46 -16.61 -9.05
C GLU A 41 -22.96 -15.50 -9.97
N ALA A 42 -23.86 -14.94 -10.78
CA ALA A 42 -23.59 -13.78 -11.63
C ALA A 42 -23.95 -12.47 -10.93
N GLY A 43 -23.45 -11.35 -11.47
CA GLY A 43 -23.78 -10.00 -10.97
C GLY A 43 -23.06 -9.57 -9.70
N GLY A 44 -22.22 -10.44 -9.12
CA GLY A 44 -21.48 -10.14 -7.91
C GLY A 44 -19.97 -9.98 -8.11
N MET A 45 -19.47 -10.07 -9.33
CA MET A 45 -18.03 -9.90 -9.59
C MET A 45 -17.66 -8.43 -9.69
N ARG A 46 -16.53 -8.06 -9.07
CA ARG A 46 -15.94 -6.73 -9.19
C ARG A 46 -14.42 -6.81 -9.19
N PRO A 47 -13.70 -5.80 -9.73
CA PRO A 47 -12.26 -5.71 -9.54
C PRO A 47 -11.87 -5.77 -8.05
N ASN A 48 -10.83 -6.53 -7.73
CA ASN A 48 -10.34 -6.63 -6.35
C ASN A 48 -9.47 -5.43 -5.99
N VAL A 49 -10.07 -4.24 -6.02
CA VAL A 49 -9.44 -2.97 -5.64
C VAL A 49 -10.27 -2.30 -4.55
N VAL A 50 -9.59 -1.56 -3.67
CA VAL A 50 -10.23 -0.76 -2.63
C VAL A 50 -10.65 0.58 -3.24
N TRP A 51 -11.94 0.90 -3.20
CA TRP A 51 -12.47 2.17 -3.67
C TRP A 51 -12.50 3.21 -2.56
N PHE A 52 -12.64 4.47 -2.93
CA PHE A 52 -12.83 5.54 -1.96
C PHE A 52 -14.05 5.27 -1.05
N GLY A 53 -13.83 5.40 0.26
CA GLY A 53 -14.83 5.06 1.27
C GLY A 53 -14.79 3.61 1.75
N GLU A 54 -14.02 2.73 1.10
CA GLU A 54 -13.79 1.37 1.58
C GLU A 54 -12.53 1.29 2.45
N MET A 55 -12.51 0.32 3.34
CA MET A 55 -11.34 0.06 4.19
C MET A 55 -10.25 -0.67 3.41
N PRO A 56 -8.99 -0.24 3.53
CA PRO A 56 -7.86 -0.98 2.97
C PRO A 56 -7.75 -2.41 3.49
N LEU A 57 -7.15 -3.27 2.66
CA LEU A 57 -6.96 -4.68 3.00
C LEU A 57 -5.82 -4.87 4.00
N ALA A 58 -5.94 -5.90 4.84
CA ALA A 58 -4.89 -6.37 5.75
C ALA A 58 -4.36 -5.30 6.74
N LEU A 59 -5.20 -4.37 7.19
CA LEU A 59 -4.80 -3.30 8.11
C LEU A 59 -4.18 -3.82 9.40
N GLU A 60 -4.70 -4.92 9.97
CA GLU A 60 -4.12 -5.52 11.19
C GLU A 60 -2.66 -5.93 10.98
N ARG A 61 -2.34 -6.55 9.84
CA ARG A 61 -0.96 -6.91 9.49
C ARG A 61 -0.09 -5.67 9.27
N ILE A 62 -0.65 -4.63 8.67
CA ILE A 62 0.05 -3.37 8.44
C ILE A 62 0.38 -2.72 9.78
N PHE A 63 -0.60 -2.57 10.67
CA PHE A 63 -0.36 -1.97 11.99
C PHE A 63 0.62 -2.80 12.83
N ALA A 64 0.51 -4.12 12.82
CA ALA A 64 1.50 -4.97 13.50
C ALA A 64 2.93 -4.77 12.97
N ALA A 65 3.09 -4.57 11.67
CA ALA A 65 4.38 -4.25 11.08
C ALA A 65 4.87 -2.84 11.46
N LEU A 66 3.97 -1.85 11.48
CA LEU A 66 4.29 -0.47 11.90
C LEU A 66 4.71 -0.41 13.38
N ASP A 67 4.04 -1.16 14.26
CA ASP A 67 4.31 -1.18 15.70
C ASP A 67 5.66 -1.80 16.06
N SER A 68 6.27 -2.54 15.14
CA SER A 68 7.55 -3.21 15.34
C SER A 68 8.68 -2.76 14.39
N CYS A 69 8.40 -1.81 13.51
CA CYS A 69 9.40 -1.37 12.54
C CYS A 69 10.49 -0.49 13.19
N GLN A 70 11.69 -0.58 12.68
CA GLN A 70 12.82 0.27 13.06
C GLN A 70 13.06 1.39 12.04
N HIS A 71 12.70 1.13 10.78
CA HIS A 71 12.79 2.09 9.69
C HIS A 71 11.46 2.10 8.93
N PHE A 72 10.97 3.30 8.66
CA PHE A 72 9.79 3.53 7.83
C PHE A 72 10.16 4.42 6.66
N LEU A 73 9.92 3.93 5.44
CA LEU A 73 10.16 4.70 4.22
C LEU A 73 8.84 4.93 3.48
N ALA A 74 8.55 6.20 3.20
CA ALA A 74 7.46 6.58 2.30
C ALA A 74 8.05 6.98 0.94
N ILE A 75 7.63 6.28 -0.11
CA ILE A 75 8.21 6.43 -1.45
C ILE A 75 7.12 6.75 -2.45
N GLY A 76 7.23 7.88 -3.16
CA GLY A 76 6.34 8.24 -4.25
C GLY A 76 4.87 8.39 -3.85
N THR A 77 4.58 8.92 -2.67
CA THR A 77 3.21 9.10 -2.16
C THR A 77 2.92 10.56 -1.83
N SER A 78 1.67 11.00 -2.06
CA SER A 78 1.23 12.34 -1.68
C SER A 78 1.11 12.56 -0.16
N GLY A 79 0.98 11.47 0.62
CA GLY A 79 0.73 11.55 2.06
C GLY A 79 -0.65 12.13 2.43
N ALA A 80 -1.59 12.19 1.47
CA ALA A 80 -2.90 12.84 1.65
C ALA A 80 -4.02 11.87 2.03
N VAL A 81 -3.90 10.58 1.68
CA VAL A 81 -5.00 9.61 1.76
C VAL A 81 -4.92 8.76 3.03
N GLN A 82 -5.96 8.83 3.86
CA GLN A 82 -6.08 8.00 5.05
C GLN A 82 -6.51 6.55 4.72
N PRO A 83 -6.07 5.54 5.50
CA PRO A 83 -5.24 5.65 6.71
C PRO A 83 -3.73 5.72 6.43
N ALA A 84 -3.29 5.54 5.18
CA ALA A 84 -1.86 5.47 4.83
C ALA A 84 -1.07 6.73 5.21
N ALA A 85 -1.68 7.92 5.09
CA ALA A 85 -1.08 9.18 5.51
C ALA A 85 -0.71 9.21 7.01
N GLY A 86 -1.41 8.45 7.85
CA GLY A 86 -1.15 8.32 9.28
C GLY A 86 -0.07 7.30 9.65
N PHE A 87 0.41 6.48 8.71
CA PHE A 87 1.36 5.40 9.02
C PHE A 87 2.71 5.94 9.52
N VAL A 88 3.14 7.08 9.04
CA VAL A 88 4.38 7.72 9.51
C VAL A 88 4.26 8.11 10.99
N GLN A 89 3.11 8.63 11.45
CA GLN A 89 2.91 8.95 12.87
C GLN A 89 2.92 7.67 13.73
N GLN A 90 2.26 6.60 13.28
CA GLN A 90 2.27 5.32 13.99
C GLN A 90 3.69 4.76 14.10
N ALA A 91 4.43 4.72 13.00
CA ALA A 91 5.82 4.25 12.99
C ALA A 91 6.73 5.11 13.89
N ARG A 92 6.62 6.45 13.78
CA ARG A 92 7.48 7.39 14.50
C ARG A 92 7.21 7.41 16.00
N TYR A 93 5.95 7.56 16.39
CA TYR A 93 5.58 7.77 17.78
C TYR A 93 5.15 6.50 18.50
N GLY A 94 4.66 5.50 17.78
CA GLY A 94 4.32 4.17 18.32
C GLY A 94 5.55 3.28 18.47
N ALA A 95 6.26 3.03 17.38
CA ALA A 95 7.43 2.15 17.36
C ALA A 95 8.78 2.86 17.62
N GLY A 96 8.85 4.18 17.55
CA GLY A 96 10.11 4.92 17.62
C GLY A 96 10.98 4.76 16.37
N ALA A 97 10.37 4.43 15.23
CA ALA A 97 11.06 4.18 13.98
C ALA A 97 11.73 5.43 13.41
N HIS A 98 12.87 5.26 12.75
CA HIS A 98 13.44 6.29 11.90
C HIS A 98 12.64 6.40 10.59
N CYS A 99 11.99 7.55 10.36
CA CYS A 99 11.08 7.77 9.25
C CYS A 99 11.72 8.63 8.17
N VAL A 100 11.67 8.18 6.92
CA VAL A 100 12.28 8.84 5.76
C VAL A 100 11.27 8.98 4.63
N GLU A 101 11.23 10.17 4.05
CA GLU A 101 10.47 10.45 2.83
C GLU A 101 11.41 10.47 1.62
N LEU A 102 11.07 9.67 0.60
CA LEU A 102 11.76 9.63 -0.70
C LEU A 102 10.71 9.93 -1.78
N ASN A 103 10.63 11.17 -2.21
CA ASN A 103 9.54 11.62 -3.06
C ASN A 103 10.02 12.63 -4.10
N LEU A 104 9.24 12.88 -5.15
CA LEU A 104 9.60 13.89 -6.15
C LEU A 104 9.61 15.29 -5.53
N GLU A 105 8.64 15.56 -4.67
CA GLU A 105 8.45 16.79 -3.91
C GLU A 105 7.90 16.47 -2.51
N ALA A 106 7.83 17.47 -1.63
CA ALA A 106 7.31 17.29 -0.27
C ALA A 106 5.85 16.82 -0.29
N SER A 107 5.54 15.76 0.46
CA SER A 107 4.17 15.29 0.65
C SER A 107 3.42 16.13 1.70
N GLU A 108 2.09 15.95 1.82
CA GLU A 108 1.30 16.60 2.88
C GLU A 108 1.71 16.13 4.28
N ALA A 109 2.31 14.94 4.40
CA ALA A 109 2.81 14.39 5.66
C ALA A 109 4.30 14.69 5.91
N SER A 110 4.95 15.50 5.06
CA SER A 110 6.41 15.69 5.02
C SER A 110 7.02 16.09 6.38
N ASP A 111 6.32 16.88 7.18
CA ASP A 111 6.80 17.31 8.49
C ASP A 111 6.88 16.21 9.56
N ALA A 112 6.24 15.07 9.30
CA ALA A 112 6.31 13.91 10.19
C ALA A 112 7.60 13.08 10.00
N PHE A 113 8.37 13.30 8.94
CA PHE A 113 9.59 12.54 8.67
C PHE A 113 10.84 13.16 9.31
N HIS A 114 11.80 12.31 9.66
CA HIS A 114 13.10 12.74 10.18
C HIS A 114 14.01 13.23 9.04
N ASP A 115 14.06 12.45 7.95
CA ASP A 115 14.82 12.76 6.75
C ASP A 115 13.89 12.86 5.52
N ARG A 116 14.24 13.75 4.62
CA ARG A 116 13.52 13.97 3.36
C ARG A 116 14.50 14.08 2.22
N ARG A 117 14.23 13.38 1.13
CA ARG A 117 15.02 13.45 -0.10
C ARG A 117 14.09 13.58 -1.28
N HIS A 118 14.24 14.67 -2.01
CA HIS A 118 13.39 14.98 -3.14
C HIS A 118 14.16 14.77 -4.45
N GLY A 119 13.50 14.09 -5.38
CA GLY A 119 14.00 13.74 -6.69
C GLY A 119 13.29 12.51 -7.28
N PRO A 120 13.64 12.12 -8.51
CA PRO A 120 13.09 10.92 -9.12
C PRO A 120 13.36 9.66 -8.26
N ALA A 121 12.34 8.84 -8.05
CA ALA A 121 12.46 7.63 -7.22
C ALA A 121 13.56 6.68 -7.72
N THR A 122 13.79 6.65 -9.04
CA THR A 122 14.86 5.87 -9.66
C THR A 122 16.27 6.30 -9.27
N GLU A 123 16.42 7.49 -8.71
CA GLU A 123 17.70 8.06 -8.26
C GLU A 123 17.78 8.07 -6.75
N VAL A 124 16.78 8.65 -6.06
CA VAL A 124 16.84 8.86 -4.62
C VAL A 124 16.70 7.56 -3.82
N VAL A 125 15.94 6.56 -4.33
CA VAL A 125 15.73 5.30 -3.61
C VAL A 125 17.00 4.44 -3.63
N PRO A 126 17.63 4.14 -4.78
CA PRO A 126 18.90 3.42 -4.79
C PRO A 126 19.98 4.11 -3.95
N ALA A 127 20.17 5.42 -4.13
CA ALA A 127 21.16 6.17 -3.38
C ALA A 127 20.93 6.15 -1.86
N TYR A 128 19.68 6.12 -1.41
CA TYR A 128 19.36 5.97 0.00
C TYR A 128 19.64 4.55 0.51
N VAL A 129 19.23 3.53 -0.26
CA VAL A 129 19.43 2.12 0.11
C VAL A 129 20.93 1.77 0.16
N ASP A 130 21.71 2.20 -0.85
CA ASP A 130 23.16 1.99 -0.89
C ASP A 130 23.81 2.58 0.36
N LYS A 131 23.44 3.82 0.73
CA LYS A 131 23.96 4.45 1.95
C LYS A 131 23.53 3.72 3.23
N LEU A 132 22.35 3.12 3.25
CA LEU A 132 21.86 2.36 4.41
C LEU A 132 22.58 1.02 4.56
N LEU A 133 23.01 0.43 3.46
CA LEU A 133 23.68 -0.88 3.41
C LEU A 133 25.20 -0.77 3.42
N ASP A 134 25.76 0.38 3.06
CA ASP A 134 27.21 0.68 3.13
C ASP A 134 27.65 0.95 4.57
N VAL A 135 27.53 -0.03 5.35
CA VAL A 135 27.95 -0.03 6.74
C VAL A 135 29.37 -0.55 6.85
#